data_0d4c1577e08a221055041766bf208f66
#
_entry.id   0d4c1577e08a221055041766bf208f66
#
_cell.length_a   1.000
_cell.length_b   1.000
_cell.length_c   1.000
_cell.angle_alpha   90.00
_cell.angle_beta   90.00
_cell.angle_gamma   90.00
#
_symmetry.space_group_name_H-M   'P 1'
#
loop_
_entity.id
_entity.type
_entity.pdbx_description
1 polymer ?
#
loop_
_entity_poly.entity_id
_entity_poly.type
_entity_poly.pdbx_seq_one_letter_code
_entity_poly.pdbx_strand_id
1 'polypeptide(L)'
;MLTLFLLTVLIYHRCFRRYDADPEPELGLPAKRLTFLSGPNRLQGYLCGTGDTLAVLAPGLGNGAFSYAPQIQWLAEAGLRVFSFDYTGCYGSTGRSCRGFPQAADDLRAALRFLEENGRFGSRRLVLLGHSMGGYAVCCALPGSRVDAAVCIGGGNSPME
;
A
#
# COMPACT_ATOMS: atom_id res chain seq x y z
N MET A 1 15.70 -6.36 32.19
CA MET A 1 15.75 -7.12 30.93
C MET A 1 14.40 -7.70 30.58
N LEU A 2 13.79 -8.58 31.40
CA LEU A 2 12.50 -9.22 31.10
C LEU A 2 11.36 -8.22 30.88
N THR A 3 11.26 -7.18 31.71
CA THR A 3 10.22 -6.14 31.61
C THR A 3 10.29 -5.38 30.30
N LEU A 4 11.50 -5.01 29.86
CA LEU A 4 11.71 -4.30 28.59
C LEU A 4 11.35 -5.20 27.42
N PHE A 5 11.71 -6.49 27.46
CA PHE A 5 11.34 -7.47 26.45
C PHE A 5 9.81 -7.63 26.34
N LEU A 6 9.13 -7.80 27.48
CA LEU A 6 7.66 -7.92 27.50
C LEU A 6 6.97 -6.68 26.98
N LEU A 7 7.49 -5.48 27.32
CA LEU A 7 6.96 -4.22 26.80
C LEU A 7 7.14 -4.13 25.28
N THR A 8 8.30 -4.50 24.76
CA THR A 8 8.59 -4.52 23.32
C THR A 8 7.64 -5.48 22.59
N VAL A 9 7.42 -6.68 23.13
CA VAL A 9 6.48 -7.66 22.57
C VAL A 9 5.05 -7.11 22.57
N LEU A 10 4.63 -6.46 23.65
CA LEU A 10 3.30 -5.86 23.77
C LEU A 10 3.10 -4.73 22.74
N ILE A 11 4.08 -3.83 22.62
CA ILE A 11 4.06 -2.75 21.64
C ILE A 11 4.00 -3.32 20.22
N TYR A 12 4.84 -4.33 19.92
CA TYR A 12 4.84 -4.99 18.62
C TYR A 12 3.45 -5.54 18.29
N HIS A 13 2.84 -6.33 19.18
CA HIS A 13 1.51 -6.89 18.94
C HIS A 13 0.42 -5.84 18.82
N ARG A 14 0.56 -4.71 19.50
CA ARG A 14 -0.40 -3.60 19.37
C ARG A 14 -0.26 -2.86 18.05
N CYS A 15 0.96 -2.65 17.56
CA CYS A 15 1.22 -1.93 16.31
C CYS A 15 0.97 -2.79 15.07
N PHE A 16 1.26 -4.09 15.14
CA PHE A 16 1.17 -5.01 13.99
C PHE A 16 0.02 -6.02 14.11
N ARG A 17 -1.05 -5.61 14.76
CA ARG A 17 -2.30 -6.39 14.80
C ARG A 17 -2.99 -6.44 13.45
N ARG A 18 -4.08 -7.21 13.36
CA ARG A 18 -5.04 -7.07 12.28
C ARG A 18 -5.78 -5.73 12.43
N TYR A 19 -5.96 -5.04 11.32
CA TYR A 19 -6.76 -3.84 11.23
C TYR A 19 -8.03 -4.18 10.45
N ASP A 20 -9.15 -4.29 11.18
CA ASP A 20 -10.44 -4.57 10.57
C ASP A 20 -11.07 -3.27 10.04
N ALA A 21 -11.89 -3.41 8.99
CA ALA A 21 -12.53 -2.28 8.38
C ALA A 21 -13.60 -1.67 9.30
N ASP A 22 -13.50 -0.37 9.54
CA ASP A 22 -14.71 0.43 9.74
C ASP A 22 -15.52 0.45 8.42
N PRO A 23 -16.85 0.70 8.46
CA PRO A 23 -17.64 0.77 7.24
C PRO A 23 -16.95 1.69 6.24
N GLU A 24 -16.78 1.15 5.01
CA GLU A 24 -15.97 1.79 3.96
C GLU A 24 -16.43 3.23 3.73
N PRO A 25 -15.57 4.25 3.96
CA PRO A 25 -15.87 5.58 3.51
C PRO A 25 -15.95 5.54 1.98
N GLU A 26 -16.94 6.21 1.42
CA GLU A 26 -17.05 6.36 -0.02
C GLU A 26 -15.83 7.14 -0.54
N LEU A 27 -15.16 6.60 -1.55
CA LEU A 27 -14.05 7.30 -2.23
C LEU A 27 -14.49 8.58 -2.94
N GLY A 28 -15.79 8.85 -3.02
CA GLY A 28 -16.32 9.97 -3.81
C GLY A 28 -16.11 9.81 -5.33
N LEU A 29 -15.44 8.74 -5.75
CA LEU A 29 -15.16 8.40 -7.14
C LEU A 29 -15.47 6.91 -7.38
N PRO A 30 -15.90 6.56 -8.61
CA PRO A 30 -16.01 5.15 -9.00
C PRO A 30 -14.67 4.44 -8.88
N ALA A 31 -14.60 3.42 -8.04
CA ALA A 31 -13.42 2.59 -7.85
C ALA A 31 -13.68 1.17 -8.36
N LYS A 32 -12.82 0.67 -9.24
CA LYS A 32 -12.79 -0.74 -9.59
C LYS A 32 -12.07 -1.52 -8.51
N ARG A 33 -12.78 -2.42 -7.84
CA ARG A 33 -12.18 -3.36 -6.88
C ARG A 33 -11.45 -4.48 -7.63
N LEU A 34 -10.24 -4.77 -7.18
CA LEU A 34 -9.34 -5.77 -7.76
C LEU A 34 -8.76 -6.60 -6.62
N THR A 35 -8.43 -7.85 -6.93
CA THR A 35 -7.75 -8.72 -5.96
C THR A 35 -6.50 -9.31 -6.57
N PHE A 36 -5.45 -9.45 -5.77
CA PHE A 36 -4.18 -10.05 -6.17
C PHE A 36 -3.56 -10.82 -5.00
N LEU A 37 -2.54 -11.62 -5.27
CA LEU A 37 -1.90 -12.44 -4.26
C LEU A 37 -0.56 -11.83 -3.82
N SER A 38 -0.32 -11.83 -2.51
CA SER A 38 0.98 -11.61 -1.89
C SER A 38 1.32 -12.81 -1.00
N GLY A 39 2.16 -13.71 -1.52
CA GLY A 39 2.36 -15.02 -0.92
C GLY A 39 1.03 -15.77 -0.77
N PRO A 40 0.69 -16.27 0.44
CA PRO A 40 -0.57 -16.98 0.67
C PRO A 40 -1.77 -16.04 0.88
N ASN A 41 -1.57 -14.72 0.95
CA ASN A 41 -2.62 -13.76 1.26
C ASN A 41 -3.21 -13.16 0.00
N ARG A 42 -4.53 -12.97 0.02
CA ARG A 42 -5.27 -12.24 -0.99
C ARG A 42 -5.42 -10.79 -0.54
N LEU A 43 -4.90 -9.87 -1.34
CA LEU A 43 -4.97 -8.45 -1.07
C LEU A 43 -6.09 -7.79 -1.87
N GLN A 44 -6.70 -6.79 -1.26
CA GLN A 44 -7.73 -5.96 -1.87
C GLN A 44 -7.08 -4.71 -2.45
N GLY A 45 -7.29 -4.48 -3.74
CA GLY A 45 -6.86 -3.28 -4.44
C GLY A 45 -8.02 -2.48 -4.99
N TYR A 46 -7.78 -1.20 -5.25
CA TYR A 46 -8.74 -0.23 -5.75
C TYR A 46 -8.11 0.60 -6.85
N LEU A 47 -8.75 0.63 -8.01
CA LEU A 47 -8.30 1.39 -9.17
C LEU A 47 -9.32 2.48 -9.48
N CYS A 48 -8.86 3.73 -9.50
CA CYS A 48 -9.66 4.93 -9.74
C CYS A 48 -9.07 5.77 -10.86
N GLY A 49 -9.87 6.68 -11.40
CA GLY A 49 -9.44 7.64 -12.40
C GLY A 49 -9.07 7.00 -13.74
N THR A 50 -8.65 7.87 -14.66
CA THR A 50 -8.26 7.48 -16.03
C THR A 50 -7.02 8.29 -16.41
N GLY A 51 -6.16 7.74 -17.25
CA GLY A 51 -4.96 8.47 -17.68
C GLY A 51 -3.81 7.55 -18.05
N ASP A 52 -2.80 8.15 -18.67
CA ASP A 52 -1.59 7.45 -19.14
C ASP A 52 -0.53 7.25 -18.06
N THR A 53 -0.70 7.89 -16.91
CA THR A 53 0.17 7.73 -15.75
C THR A 53 -0.57 6.99 -14.64
N LEU A 54 -0.05 5.84 -14.24
CA LEU A 54 -0.53 5.07 -13.10
C LEU A 54 0.23 5.47 -11.85
N ALA A 55 -0.47 6.05 -10.88
CA ALA A 55 0.05 6.36 -9.56
C ALA A 55 -0.31 5.21 -8.61
N VAL A 56 0.68 4.55 -8.03
CA VAL A 56 0.49 3.53 -6.99
C VAL A 56 0.71 4.19 -5.64
N LEU A 57 -0.35 4.28 -4.85
CA LEU A 57 -0.30 4.86 -3.51
C LEU A 57 -0.21 3.73 -2.46
N ALA A 58 0.92 3.68 -1.77
CA ALA A 58 1.21 2.74 -0.69
C ALA A 58 0.92 3.38 0.67
N PRO A 59 -0.08 2.87 1.43
CA PRO A 59 -0.52 3.44 2.70
C PRO A 59 0.50 3.35 3.83
N GLY A 60 0.30 4.15 4.89
CA GLY A 60 1.04 4.02 6.15
C GLY A 60 0.53 2.88 7.02
N LEU A 61 1.24 2.60 8.11
CA LEU A 61 0.86 1.58 9.08
C LEU A 61 -0.54 1.84 9.66
N GLY A 62 -1.37 0.82 9.67
CA GLY A 62 -2.73 0.88 10.20
C GLY A 62 -3.73 1.61 9.32
N ASN A 63 -3.31 2.05 8.14
CA ASN A 63 -4.17 2.66 7.14
C ASN A 63 -4.43 1.70 5.98
N GLY A 64 -5.60 1.81 5.37
CA GLY A 64 -5.94 1.17 4.11
C GLY A 64 -6.01 2.19 2.97
N ALA A 65 -6.40 1.73 1.79
CA ALA A 65 -6.57 2.58 0.62
C ALA A 65 -7.53 3.76 0.90
N PHE A 66 -8.64 3.51 1.58
CA PHE A 66 -9.65 4.53 1.87
C PHE A 66 -9.20 5.60 2.87
N SER A 67 -8.17 5.34 3.66
CA SER A 67 -7.57 6.37 4.52
C SER A 67 -6.94 7.53 3.73
N TYR A 68 -6.72 7.31 2.44
CA TYR A 68 -6.16 8.29 1.50
C TYR A 68 -7.17 8.72 0.42
N ALA A 69 -8.47 8.59 0.70
CA ALA A 69 -9.53 8.95 -0.24
C ALA A 69 -9.38 10.38 -0.82
N PRO A 70 -9.10 11.43 -0.01
CA PRO A 70 -8.91 12.77 -0.55
C PRO A 70 -7.71 12.88 -1.51
N GLN A 71 -6.60 12.19 -1.20
CA GLN A 71 -5.40 12.19 -2.05
C GLN A 71 -5.64 11.41 -3.34
N ILE A 72 -6.33 10.28 -3.26
CA ILE A 72 -6.72 9.47 -4.42
C ILE A 72 -7.63 10.29 -5.33
N GLN A 73 -8.63 10.97 -4.77
CA GLN A 73 -9.54 11.83 -5.51
C GLN A 73 -8.78 12.96 -6.21
N TRP A 74 -7.95 13.69 -5.48
CA TRP A 74 -7.16 14.79 -6.04
C TRP A 74 -6.25 14.34 -7.20
N LEU A 75 -5.55 13.20 -7.03
CA LEU A 75 -4.72 12.65 -8.11
C LEU A 75 -5.54 12.23 -9.32
N ALA A 76 -6.71 11.63 -9.12
CA ALA A 76 -7.59 11.23 -10.21
C ALA A 76 -8.17 12.44 -10.95
N GLU A 77 -8.57 13.51 -10.23
CA GLU A 77 -9.02 14.78 -10.81
C GLU A 77 -7.89 15.48 -11.57
N ALA A 78 -6.63 15.30 -11.15
CA ALA A 78 -5.44 15.77 -11.87
C ALA A 78 -5.13 14.93 -13.12
N GLY A 79 -5.97 13.97 -13.48
CA GLY A 79 -5.84 13.16 -14.70
C GLY A 79 -4.92 11.95 -14.56
N LEU A 80 -4.66 11.48 -13.35
CA LEU A 80 -3.93 10.25 -13.14
C LEU A 80 -4.88 9.07 -12.99
N ARG A 81 -4.41 7.87 -13.35
CA ARG A 81 -4.99 6.63 -12.90
C ARG A 81 -4.35 6.27 -11.58
N VAL A 82 -5.14 5.98 -10.55
CA VAL A 82 -4.63 5.75 -9.19
C VAL A 82 -4.96 4.33 -8.76
N PHE A 83 -3.96 3.60 -8.33
CA PHE A 83 -4.11 2.31 -7.67
C PHE A 83 -3.65 2.41 -6.21
N SER A 84 -4.49 1.97 -5.29
CA SER A 84 -4.11 1.79 -3.89
C SER A 84 -4.61 0.44 -3.40
N PHE A 85 -4.11 -0.04 -2.28
CA PHE A 85 -4.44 -1.38 -1.78
C PHE A 85 -4.35 -1.45 -0.26
N ASP A 86 -5.00 -2.47 0.30
CA ASP A 86 -4.91 -2.80 1.71
C ASP A 86 -3.80 -3.84 1.91
N TYR A 87 -2.89 -3.60 2.85
CA TYR A 87 -1.82 -4.55 3.18
C TYR A 87 -2.34 -5.85 3.78
N THR A 88 -1.52 -6.89 3.77
CA THR A 88 -1.76 -8.15 4.50
C THR A 88 -2.23 -7.87 5.92
N GLY A 89 -3.35 -8.48 6.33
CA GLY A 89 -3.94 -8.30 7.66
C GLY A 89 -4.58 -6.94 7.91
N CYS A 90 -4.83 -6.16 6.85
CA CYS A 90 -5.52 -4.88 6.94
C CYS A 90 -6.79 -4.89 6.10
N TYR A 91 -7.86 -4.37 6.66
CA TYR A 91 -9.14 -4.08 6.00
C TYR A 91 -9.66 -5.23 5.10
N GLY A 92 -9.84 -5.00 3.81
CA GLY A 92 -10.35 -5.97 2.85
C GLY A 92 -9.40 -7.12 2.50
N SER A 93 -8.14 -7.05 2.94
CA SER A 93 -7.13 -8.06 2.69
C SER A 93 -7.14 -9.19 3.72
N THR A 94 -6.74 -10.39 3.29
CA THR A 94 -6.58 -11.52 4.21
C THR A 94 -5.26 -11.45 4.98
N GLY A 95 -5.13 -12.27 6.01
CA GLY A 95 -3.96 -12.32 6.90
C GLY A 95 -4.35 -12.12 8.36
N ARG A 96 -3.57 -12.71 9.27
CA ARG A 96 -3.87 -12.65 10.72
C ARG A 96 -3.42 -11.35 11.37
N SER A 97 -2.45 -10.67 10.76
CA SER A 97 -1.90 -9.42 11.28
C SER A 97 -1.15 -8.68 10.18
N CYS A 98 -1.02 -7.36 10.32
CA CYS A 98 -0.06 -6.58 9.57
C CYS A 98 1.35 -6.92 10.10
N ARG A 99 2.13 -7.67 9.33
CA ARG A 99 3.46 -8.17 9.73
C ARG A 99 4.57 -7.10 9.71
N GLY A 100 4.19 -5.84 9.55
CA GLY A 100 5.12 -4.71 9.61
C GLY A 100 5.83 -4.41 8.29
N PHE A 101 6.94 -3.72 8.42
CA PHE A 101 7.67 -3.13 7.30
C PHE A 101 8.12 -4.11 6.20
N PRO A 102 8.73 -5.28 6.51
CA PRO A 102 9.12 -6.24 5.47
C PRO A 102 7.92 -6.76 4.66
N GLN A 103 6.81 -7.07 5.34
CA GLN A 103 5.58 -7.52 4.66
C GLN A 103 5.00 -6.43 3.77
N ALA A 104 5.05 -5.16 4.21
CA ALA A 104 4.59 -4.04 3.39
C ALA A 104 5.39 -3.91 2.08
N ALA A 105 6.70 -4.12 2.14
CA ALA A 105 7.54 -4.14 0.95
C ALA A 105 7.20 -5.31 0.01
N ASP A 106 6.94 -6.51 0.56
CA ASP A 106 6.54 -7.67 -0.23
C ASP A 106 5.16 -7.51 -0.85
N ASP A 107 4.21 -6.92 -0.12
CA ASP A 107 2.87 -6.62 -0.61
C ASP A 107 2.91 -5.59 -1.75
N LEU A 108 3.74 -4.54 -1.64
CA LEU A 108 3.92 -3.58 -2.72
C LEU A 108 4.57 -4.23 -3.95
N ARG A 109 5.60 -5.07 -3.78
CA ARG A 109 6.18 -5.83 -4.90
C ARG A 109 5.16 -6.74 -5.57
N ALA A 110 4.27 -7.37 -4.79
CA ALA A 110 3.17 -8.17 -5.32
C ALA A 110 2.17 -7.32 -6.10
N ALA A 111 1.82 -6.13 -5.60
CA ALA A 111 0.99 -5.17 -6.31
C ALA A 111 1.61 -4.74 -7.64
N LEU A 112 2.91 -4.44 -7.66
CA LEU A 112 3.62 -4.06 -8.88
C LEU A 112 3.63 -5.18 -9.91
N ARG A 113 3.88 -6.43 -9.50
CA ARG A 113 3.80 -7.60 -10.42
C ARG A 113 2.38 -7.74 -10.99
N PHE A 114 1.37 -7.67 -10.15
CA PHE A 114 -0.02 -7.72 -10.59
C PHE A 114 -0.37 -6.64 -11.61
N LEU A 115 0.09 -5.42 -11.40
CA LEU A 115 -0.12 -4.30 -12.33
C LEU A 115 0.58 -4.52 -13.65
N GLU A 116 1.82 -5.03 -13.65
CA GLU A 116 2.56 -5.38 -14.86
C GLU A 116 1.87 -6.50 -15.66
N GLU A 117 1.44 -7.57 -14.99
CA GLU A 117 0.70 -8.69 -15.59
C GLU A 117 -0.62 -8.26 -16.24
N ASN A 118 -1.22 -7.18 -15.74
CA ASN A 118 -2.42 -6.57 -16.30
C ASN A 118 -2.13 -5.38 -17.24
N GLY A 119 -0.89 -5.27 -17.76
CA GLY A 119 -0.49 -4.21 -18.69
C GLY A 119 -0.68 -2.81 -18.13
N ARG A 120 -0.50 -2.65 -16.79
CA ARG A 120 -0.69 -1.37 -16.06
C ARG A 120 -2.04 -0.71 -16.38
N PHE A 121 -3.05 -1.51 -16.72
CA PHE A 121 -4.36 -1.07 -17.16
C PHE A 121 -4.32 -0.04 -18.31
N GLY A 122 -3.34 -0.17 -19.21
CA GLY A 122 -3.14 0.72 -20.36
C GLY A 122 -2.34 1.99 -20.08
N SER A 123 -1.81 2.17 -18.86
CA SER A 123 -0.96 3.32 -18.53
C SER A 123 0.47 3.12 -19.03
N ARG A 124 1.06 4.21 -19.56
CA ARG A 124 2.43 4.20 -20.11
C ARG A 124 3.48 4.47 -19.04
N ARG A 125 3.15 5.32 -18.06
CA ARG A 125 4.04 5.71 -16.97
C ARG A 125 3.56 5.13 -15.65
N LEU A 126 4.51 4.83 -14.77
CA LEU A 126 4.27 4.32 -13.43
C LEU A 126 4.98 5.19 -12.40
N VAL A 127 4.24 5.72 -11.46
CA VAL A 127 4.79 6.49 -10.34
C VAL A 127 4.38 5.85 -9.02
N LEU A 128 5.29 5.85 -8.04
CA LEU A 128 5.01 5.33 -6.70
C LEU A 128 4.89 6.49 -5.71
N LEU A 129 3.89 6.40 -4.86
CA LEU A 129 3.66 7.35 -3.76
C LEU A 129 3.58 6.55 -2.47
N GLY A 130 4.40 6.85 -1.49
CA GLY A 130 4.38 6.14 -0.21
C GLY A 130 4.44 7.09 0.97
N HIS A 131 3.59 6.83 1.97
CA HIS A 131 3.58 7.56 3.23
C HIS A 131 4.01 6.66 4.38
N SER A 132 4.93 7.12 5.25
CA SER A 132 5.39 6.39 6.44
C SER A 132 5.86 4.96 6.08
N MET A 133 5.22 3.90 6.59
CA MET A 133 5.50 2.50 6.22
C MET A 133 5.39 2.27 4.70
N GLY A 134 4.45 2.93 4.02
CA GLY A 134 4.34 2.90 2.56
C GLY A 134 5.55 3.55 1.87
N GLY A 135 6.11 4.61 2.44
CA GLY A 135 7.36 5.23 1.98
C GLY A 135 8.55 4.26 2.06
N TYR A 136 8.67 3.54 3.18
CA TYR A 136 9.64 2.46 3.31
C TYR A 136 9.44 1.38 2.25
N ALA A 137 8.19 0.92 2.06
CA ALA A 137 7.88 -0.10 1.06
C ALA A 137 8.26 0.35 -0.36
N VAL A 138 8.02 1.63 -0.70
CA VAL A 138 8.43 2.23 -1.98
C VAL A 138 9.95 2.19 -2.12
N CYS A 139 10.71 2.67 -1.13
CA CYS A 139 12.18 2.63 -1.17
C CYS A 139 12.70 1.21 -1.39
N CYS A 140 12.11 0.21 -0.72
CA CYS A 140 12.50 -1.19 -0.86
C CYS A 140 12.09 -1.83 -2.20
N ALA A 141 11.08 -1.29 -2.88
CA ALA A 141 10.59 -1.81 -4.15
C ALA A 141 11.24 -1.16 -5.37
N LEU A 142 11.88 0.00 -5.24
CA LEU A 142 12.54 0.72 -6.34
C LEU A 142 13.65 -0.08 -7.03
N PRO A 143 14.57 -0.76 -6.31
CA PRO A 143 15.61 -1.54 -6.95
C PRO A 143 15.01 -2.65 -7.83
N GLY A 144 15.37 -2.65 -9.13
CA GLY A 144 14.89 -3.63 -10.10
C GLY A 144 13.47 -3.40 -10.63
N SER A 145 12.79 -2.34 -10.22
CA SER A 145 11.47 -1.97 -10.74
C SER A 145 11.57 -1.02 -11.94
N ARG A 146 10.58 -1.09 -12.84
CA ARG A 146 10.42 -0.15 -13.97
C ARG A 146 9.46 0.98 -13.57
N VAL A 147 9.94 1.87 -12.70
CA VAL A 147 9.19 3.00 -12.18
C VAL A 147 9.77 4.30 -12.73
N ASP A 148 8.92 5.19 -13.23
CA ASP A 148 9.34 6.45 -13.83
C ASP A 148 9.64 7.53 -12.79
N ALA A 149 8.92 7.51 -11.65
CA ALA A 149 9.16 8.41 -10.52
C ALA A 149 8.66 7.81 -9.21
N ALA A 150 9.22 8.27 -8.09
CA ALA A 150 8.74 7.89 -6.77
C ALA A 150 8.77 9.08 -5.80
N VAL A 151 7.78 9.16 -4.92
CA VAL A 151 7.69 10.12 -3.81
C VAL A 151 7.51 9.37 -2.51
N CYS A 152 8.41 9.58 -1.57
CA CYS A 152 8.36 9.01 -0.23
C CYS A 152 8.16 10.12 0.79
N ILE A 153 7.06 10.06 1.55
CA ILE A 153 6.71 11.02 2.58
C ILE A 153 6.85 10.36 3.95
N GLY A 154 7.77 10.85 4.76
CA GLY A 154 8.00 10.31 6.11
C GLY A 154 8.42 8.84 6.15
N GLY A 155 8.99 8.33 5.06
CA GLY A 155 9.54 6.98 4.95
C GLY A 155 11.07 7.00 4.91
N GLY A 156 11.70 5.91 5.33
CA GLY A 156 13.14 5.68 5.23
C GLY A 156 13.41 4.34 4.55
N ASN A 157 14.65 4.11 4.14
CA ASN A 157 15.05 2.86 3.49
C ASN A 157 15.51 1.77 4.48
N SER A 158 15.64 2.13 5.75
CA SER A 158 15.94 1.20 6.84
C SER A 158 15.21 1.59 8.11
N PRO A 159 14.50 0.67 8.77
CA PRO A 159 13.92 0.91 10.09
C PRO A 159 14.94 0.79 11.23
N MET A 160 16.21 0.49 10.93
CA MET A 160 17.27 0.16 11.87
C MET A 160 18.42 1.19 11.90
N GLU A 161 18.32 2.26 11.11
CA GLU A 161 19.28 3.37 11.12
C GLU A 161 18.81 4.54 11.97
#